data_6a566f33d0ced0259a4c4f5b8903643c
#
_entry.id   6a566f33d0ced0259a4c4f5b8903643c
#
_cell.length_a   1.000
_cell.length_b   1.000
_cell.length_c   1.000
_cell.angle_alpha   90.00
_cell.angle_beta   90.00
_cell.angle_gamma   90.00
#
_symmetry.space_group_name_H-M   'P 1'
#
loop_
_entity.id
_entity.type
_entity.pdbx_description
1 polymer ?
#
loop_
_entity_poly.entity_id
_entity_poly.type
_entity_poly.pdbx_seq_one_letter_code
_entity_poly.pdbx_strand_id
1 'polypeptide(L)'
;NKSDIEQLNIFKEKINKKIESGKIGVEVVGNYPYKEIGTMPDYPRANKNCTKCGVCVENCPVGAIISLEETDKEKCIGCMRCVAVCPENARKLNSAIVNAVTEKLKMVCSEPKENTLYI
;
A
#
# COMPACT_ATOMS: atom_id res chain seq x y z
N ASN A 1 11.43 -3.36 16.41
CA ASN A 1 12.39 -3.21 17.51
C ASN A 1 11.99 -4.14 18.67
N LYS A 2 12.72 -4.09 19.82
CA LYS A 2 12.45 -4.97 20.96
C LYS A 2 11.10 -4.68 21.61
N SER A 3 10.73 -3.41 21.70
CA SER A 3 9.43 -2.95 22.21
C SER A 3 8.26 -3.46 21.36
N ASP A 4 8.39 -3.48 20.03
CA ASP A 4 7.34 -3.98 19.13
C ASP A 4 7.10 -5.48 19.34
N ILE A 5 8.17 -6.25 19.57
CA ILE A 5 8.07 -7.69 19.85
C ILE A 5 7.34 -7.95 21.18
N GLU A 6 7.62 -7.15 22.20
CA GLU A 6 6.92 -7.23 23.49
C GLU A 6 5.44 -6.90 23.33
N GLN A 7 5.09 -5.85 22.58
CA GLN A 7 3.70 -5.51 22.28
C GLN A 7 2.97 -6.62 21.49
N LEU A 8 3.63 -7.21 20.49
CA LEU A 8 3.06 -8.33 19.73
C LEU A 8 2.77 -9.55 20.62
N ASN A 9 3.62 -9.83 21.60
CA ASN A 9 3.36 -10.91 22.56
C ASN A 9 2.13 -10.60 23.44
N ILE A 10 1.98 -9.36 23.90
CA ILE A 10 0.78 -8.93 24.63
C ILE A 10 -0.48 -9.06 23.75
N PHE A 11 -0.39 -8.69 22.49
CA PHE A 11 -1.51 -8.81 21.53
C PHE A 11 -1.90 -10.29 21.31
N LYS A 12 -0.91 -11.16 21.18
CA LYS A 12 -1.12 -12.61 21.07
C LYS A 12 -1.93 -13.15 22.26
N GLU A 13 -1.54 -12.80 23.48
CA GLU A 13 -2.27 -13.23 24.68
C GLU A 13 -3.71 -12.71 24.73
N LYS A 14 -3.93 -11.44 24.35
CA LYS A 14 -5.28 -10.86 24.27
C LYS A 14 -6.15 -11.57 23.22
N ILE A 15 -5.59 -11.86 22.05
CA ILE A 15 -6.29 -12.57 20.97
C ILE A 15 -6.68 -13.98 21.43
N ASN A 16 -5.77 -14.72 22.06
CA ASN A 16 -6.04 -16.06 22.60
C ASN A 16 -7.20 -16.03 23.62
N LYS A 17 -7.17 -15.10 24.56
CA LYS A 17 -8.26 -14.93 25.55
C LYS A 17 -9.60 -14.61 24.90
N LYS A 18 -9.60 -13.80 23.83
CA LYS A 18 -10.83 -13.51 23.09
C LYS A 18 -11.37 -14.75 22.39
N ILE A 19 -10.52 -15.54 21.75
CA ILE A 19 -10.90 -16.81 21.11
C ILE A 19 -11.49 -17.77 22.15
N GLU A 20 -10.83 -17.96 23.29
CA GLU A 20 -11.30 -18.82 24.38
C GLU A 20 -12.64 -18.36 24.96
N SER A 21 -12.88 -17.05 25.01
CA SER A 21 -14.14 -16.49 25.53
C SER A 21 -15.35 -16.69 24.61
N GLY A 22 -15.13 -17.06 23.33
CA GLY A 22 -16.17 -17.21 22.33
C GLY A 22 -16.89 -15.89 21.95
N LYS A 23 -16.44 -14.74 22.45
CA LYS A 23 -17.04 -13.44 22.14
C LYS A 23 -16.75 -13.04 20.69
N ILE A 24 -17.82 -12.80 19.93
CA ILE A 24 -17.75 -12.33 18.52
C ILE A 24 -18.00 -10.82 18.48
N GLY A 25 -17.38 -10.17 17.52
CA GLY A 25 -17.52 -8.73 17.30
C GLY A 25 -16.28 -7.95 17.73
N VAL A 26 -16.04 -6.88 17.01
CA VAL A 26 -14.96 -5.92 17.23
C VAL A 26 -15.53 -4.53 17.05
N GLU A 27 -15.31 -3.66 18.01
CA GLU A 27 -15.61 -2.25 17.88
C GLU A 27 -14.36 -1.50 17.43
N VAL A 28 -14.41 -0.91 16.23
CA VAL A 28 -13.29 -0.19 15.65
C VAL A 28 -13.63 1.29 15.60
N VAL A 29 -12.74 2.12 16.14
CA VAL A 29 -12.88 3.57 16.04
C VAL A 29 -12.76 4.01 14.59
N GLY A 30 -13.66 4.87 14.15
CA GLY A 30 -13.67 5.39 12.80
C GLY A 30 -14.84 6.34 12.55
N ASN A 31 -14.87 6.91 11.38
CA ASN A 31 -15.96 7.79 10.95
C ASN A 31 -16.93 7.03 10.04
N TYR A 32 -18.21 7.26 10.23
CA TYR A 32 -19.24 6.80 9.31
C TYR A 32 -20.07 8.02 8.84
N PRO A 33 -20.32 8.16 7.52
CA PRO A 33 -19.92 7.28 6.43
C PRO A 33 -18.39 7.24 6.20
N TYR A 34 -17.92 6.15 5.62
CA TYR A 34 -16.50 6.04 5.27
C TYR A 34 -16.10 7.08 4.22
N LYS A 35 -14.84 7.49 4.27
CA LYS A 35 -14.29 8.40 3.27
C LYS A 35 -14.40 7.78 1.88
N GLU A 36 -14.86 8.56 0.91
CA GLU A 36 -14.87 8.15 -0.48
C GLU A 36 -13.44 7.84 -0.98
N ILE A 37 -13.35 6.81 -1.81
CA ILE A 37 -12.09 6.43 -2.44
C ILE A 37 -11.71 7.50 -3.45
N GLY A 38 -10.63 8.20 -3.19
CA GLY A 38 -10.09 9.18 -4.14
C GLY A 38 -9.44 8.50 -5.36
N THR A 39 -9.42 9.21 -6.47
CA THR A 39 -8.67 8.80 -7.65
C THR A 39 -7.18 9.03 -7.46
N MET A 40 -6.35 8.17 -8.07
CA MET A 40 -4.91 8.40 -8.09
C MET A 40 -4.55 9.59 -8.99
N PRO A 41 -3.63 10.45 -8.55
CA PRO A 41 -3.23 11.62 -9.34
C PRO A 41 -2.37 11.28 -10.56
N ASP A 42 -1.77 10.09 -10.59
CA ASP A 42 -0.96 9.60 -11.70
C ASP A 42 -0.83 8.07 -11.67
N TYR A 43 -0.42 7.50 -12.79
CA TYR A 43 -0.27 6.05 -12.99
C TYR A 43 1.13 5.72 -13.51
N PRO A 44 1.73 4.59 -13.08
CA PRO A 44 3.08 4.23 -13.51
C PRO A 44 3.18 4.00 -15.01
N ARG A 45 4.20 4.59 -15.65
CA ARG A 45 4.51 4.43 -17.07
C ARG A 45 5.96 4.01 -17.25
N ALA A 46 6.25 3.28 -18.33
CA ALA A 46 7.61 2.97 -18.69
C ALA A 46 8.27 4.17 -19.39
N ASN A 47 9.55 4.37 -19.11
CA ASN A 47 10.39 5.36 -19.78
C ASN A 47 11.28 4.68 -20.85
N LYS A 48 12.16 5.47 -21.48
CA LYS A 48 13.06 5.03 -22.55
C LYS A 48 14.03 3.90 -22.20
N ASN A 49 14.23 3.61 -20.90
CA ASN A 49 15.11 2.52 -20.44
C ASN A 49 14.38 1.17 -20.42
N CYS A 50 13.14 1.12 -20.85
CA CYS A 50 12.35 -0.10 -20.86
C CYS A 50 12.87 -1.08 -21.91
N THR A 51 13.30 -2.27 -21.49
CA THR A 51 13.76 -3.38 -22.35
C THR A 51 12.63 -4.23 -22.90
N LYS A 52 11.39 -3.89 -22.62
CA LYS A 52 10.19 -4.63 -23.06
C LYS A 52 10.12 -6.09 -22.54
N CYS A 53 10.72 -6.36 -21.37
CA CYS A 53 10.81 -7.70 -20.80
C CYS A 53 9.47 -8.31 -20.33
N GLY A 54 8.39 -7.53 -20.22
CA GLY A 54 7.05 -8.01 -19.84
C GLY A 54 6.82 -8.24 -18.35
N VAL A 55 7.84 -8.25 -17.50
CA VAL A 55 7.73 -8.58 -16.06
C VAL A 55 6.65 -7.77 -15.33
N CYS A 56 6.50 -6.49 -15.64
CA CYS A 56 5.48 -5.65 -15.03
C CYS A 56 4.05 -6.05 -15.45
N VAL A 57 3.86 -6.54 -16.67
CA VAL A 57 2.57 -7.03 -17.19
C VAL A 57 2.15 -8.29 -16.45
N GLU A 58 3.05 -9.29 -16.40
CA GLU A 58 2.82 -10.58 -15.73
C GLU A 58 2.56 -10.43 -14.23
N ASN A 59 3.19 -9.45 -13.59
CA ASN A 59 3.05 -9.22 -12.15
C ASN A 59 1.94 -8.25 -11.78
N CYS A 60 1.15 -7.73 -12.71
CA CYS A 60 0.04 -6.85 -12.39
C CYS A 60 -1.15 -7.64 -11.84
N PRO A 61 -1.56 -7.46 -10.56
CA PRO A 61 -2.59 -8.28 -9.94
C PRO A 61 -3.99 -8.05 -10.54
N VAL A 62 -4.18 -6.95 -11.26
CA VAL A 62 -5.47 -6.57 -11.86
C VAL A 62 -5.41 -6.43 -13.37
N GLY A 63 -4.31 -6.80 -14.01
CA GLY A 63 -4.15 -6.72 -15.46
C GLY A 63 -4.30 -5.30 -16.03
N ALA A 64 -3.89 -4.26 -15.28
CA ALA A 64 -4.07 -2.87 -15.68
C ALA A 64 -3.02 -2.36 -16.68
N ILE A 65 -2.02 -3.16 -17.05
CA ILE A 65 -0.97 -2.73 -17.98
C ILE A 65 -1.37 -3.19 -19.39
N ILE A 66 -1.90 -2.25 -20.17
CA ILE A 66 -2.38 -2.50 -21.53
C ILE A 66 -1.20 -2.65 -22.49
N SER A 67 -0.21 -1.77 -22.35
CA SER A 67 1.05 -1.79 -23.06
C SER A 67 2.20 -1.41 -22.14
N LEU A 68 3.42 -1.47 -22.62
CA LEU A 68 4.58 -1.08 -21.81
C LEU A 68 4.55 0.41 -21.44
N GLU A 69 3.92 1.25 -22.24
CA GLU A 69 3.82 2.70 -22.04
C GLU A 69 2.52 3.11 -21.35
N GLU A 70 1.47 2.29 -21.46
CA GLU A 70 0.12 2.65 -21.04
C GLU A 70 -0.40 1.76 -19.89
N THR A 71 -1.02 2.42 -18.93
CA THR A 71 -1.71 1.78 -17.80
C THR A 71 -3.19 2.15 -17.85
N ASP A 72 -4.06 1.15 -17.81
CA ASP A 72 -5.50 1.32 -17.68
C ASP A 72 -5.82 1.95 -16.31
N LYS A 73 -6.32 3.18 -16.36
CA LYS A 73 -6.59 3.99 -15.17
C LYS A 73 -7.77 3.47 -14.37
N GLU A 74 -8.73 2.83 -15.02
CA GLU A 74 -9.93 2.29 -14.38
C GLU A 74 -9.64 0.99 -13.62
N LYS A 75 -8.71 0.19 -14.14
CA LYS A 75 -8.29 -1.05 -13.49
C LYS A 75 -7.20 -0.86 -12.45
N CYS A 76 -6.35 0.15 -12.60
CA CYS A 76 -5.16 0.31 -11.77
C CYS A 76 -5.52 0.67 -10.32
N ILE A 77 -5.18 -0.19 -9.39
CA ILE A 77 -5.38 -0.01 -7.94
C ILE A 77 -4.22 0.73 -7.24
N GLY A 78 -3.24 1.22 -7.98
CA GLY A 78 -2.13 2.00 -7.39
C GLY A 78 -1.17 1.23 -6.49
N CYS A 79 -1.09 -0.09 -6.59
CA CYS A 79 -0.27 -0.92 -5.70
C CYS A 79 1.25 -0.78 -5.89
N MET A 80 1.72 -0.10 -6.91
CA MET A 80 3.13 0.11 -7.27
C MET A 80 3.95 -1.17 -7.50
N ARG A 81 3.35 -2.35 -7.56
CA ARG A 81 4.06 -3.61 -7.80
C ARG A 81 4.88 -3.57 -9.10
N CYS A 82 4.30 -3.04 -10.18
CA CYS A 82 4.97 -2.90 -11.48
C CYS A 82 6.21 -2.00 -11.43
N VAL A 83 6.27 -1.06 -10.51
CA VAL A 83 7.45 -0.21 -10.26
C VAL A 83 8.51 -1.01 -9.51
N ALA A 84 8.09 -1.74 -8.47
CA ALA A 84 8.99 -2.50 -7.60
C ALA A 84 9.68 -3.69 -8.32
N VAL A 85 8.96 -4.37 -9.23
CA VAL A 85 9.50 -5.56 -9.92
C VAL A 85 10.28 -5.25 -11.21
N CYS A 86 10.33 -3.98 -11.63
CA CYS A 86 10.99 -3.62 -12.89
C CYS A 86 12.52 -3.73 -12.76
N PRO A 87 13.20 -4.67 -13.45
CA PRO A 87 14.63 -4.87 -13.33
C PRO A 87 15.45 -3.67 -13.79
N GLU A 88 14.91 -2.93 -14.78
CA GLU A 88 15.57 -1.74 -15.34
C GLU A 88 15.19 -0.45 -14.62
N ASN A 89 14.37 -0.51 -13.56
CA ASN A 89 13.80 0.68 -12.91
C ASN A 89 13.18 1.66 -13.92
N ALA A 90 12.66 1.15 -15.02
CA ALA A 90 12.12 1.93 -16.12
C ALA A 90 10.68 2.39 -15.85
N ARG A 91 9.91 1.64 -15.01
CA ARG A 91 8.52 1.98 -14.72
C ARG A 91 8.44 2.90 -13.52
N LYS A 92 7.85 4.10 -13.71
CA LYS A 92 7.85 5.17 -12.70
C LYS A 92 6.55 5.99 -12.74
N LEU A 93 6.24 6.63 -11.61
CA LEU A 93 5.31 7.75 -11.52
C LEU A 93 6.00 9.07 -11.90
N ASN A 94 5.20 10.10 -12.10
CA ASN A 94 5.71 11.46 -12.23
C ASN A 94 6.48 11.88 -10.97
N SER A 95 7.72 12.33 -11.14
CA SER A 95 8.61 12.67 -10.01
C SER A 95 8.08 13.83 -9.17
N ALA A 96 7.40 14.81 -9.77
CA ALA A 96 6.82 15.92 -9.03
C ALA A 96 5.73 15.43 -8.05
N ILE A 97 4.89 14.48 -8.49
CA ILE A 97 3.86 13.89 -7.64
C ILE A 97 4.49 13.05 -6.53
N VAL A 98 5.49 12.23 -6.86
CA VAL A 98 6.23 11.43 -5.87
C VAL A 98 6.84 12.34 -4.81
N ASN A 99 7.49 13.43 -5.20
CA ASN A 99 8.09 14.38 -4.27
C ASN A 99 7.04 15.04 -3.38
N ALA A 100 5.92 15.51 -3.93
CA ALA A 100 4.85 16.12 -3.15
C ALA A 100 4.25 15.16 -2.11
N VAL A 101 4.02 13.90 -2.49
CA VAL A 101 3.54 12.86 -1.56
C VAL A 101 4.59 12.55 -0.50
N THR A 102 5.87 12.47 -0.88
CA THR A 102 6.97 12.21 0.04
C THR A 102 7.08 13.30 1.12
N GLU A 103 7.03 14.56 0.73
CA GLU A 103 7.07 15.67 1.69
C GLU A 103 5.88 15.65 2.64
N LYS A 104 4.67 15.40 2.12
CA LYS A 104 3.47 15.23 2.95
C LYS A 104 3.62 14.06 3.95
N LEU A 105 4.13 12.92 3.51
CA LEU A 105 4.34 11.75 4.38
C LEU A 105 5.41 12.02 5.43
N LYS A 106 6.49 12.71 5.12
CA LYS A 106 7.50 13.13 6.11
C LYS A 106 6.87 13.94 7.25
N MET A 107 5.96 14.86 6.93
CA MET A 107 5.28 15.67 7.94
C MET A 107 4.37 14.87 8.87
N VAL A 108 3.63 13.87 8.33
CA VAL A 108 2.61 13.13 9.11
C VAL A 108 3.12 11.80 9.68
N CYS A 109 4.29 11.35 9.24
CA CYS A 109 4.90 10.07 9.63
C CYS A 109 6.29 10.26 10.28
N SER A 110 6.63 11.48 10.74
CA SER A 110 7.89 11.78 11.39
C SER A 110 8.07 11.06 12.72
N GLU A 111 6.97 10.89 13.45
CA GLU A 111 6.99 10.27 14.75
C GLU A 111 6.48 8.82 14.70
N PRO A 112 7.13 7.90 15.43
CA PRO A 112 6.63 6.55 15.60
C PRO A 112 5.23 6.56 16.20
N LYS A 113 4.34 5.72 15.69
CA LYS A 113 2.99 5.54 16.24
C LYS A 113 2.94 4.24 17.03
N GLU A 114 2.17 4.26 18.11
CA GLU A 114 1.92 3.06 18.89
C GLU A 114 1.05 2.07 18.10
N ASN A 115 1.34 0.80 18.29
CA ASN A 115 0.52 -0.27 17.73
C ASN A 115 -0.78 -0.37 18.50
N THR A 116 -1.91 -0.50 17.82
CA THR A 116 -3.24 -0.62 18.44
C THR A 116 -3.88 -1.95 18.04
N LEU A 117 -4.43 -2.65 19.00
CA LEU A 117 -5.18 -3.90 18.80
C LEU A 117 -6.66 -3.65 19.06
N TYR A 118 -7.49 -3.93 18.06
CA TYR A 118 -8.96 -3.91 18.14
C TYR A 118 -9.47 -5.36 18.22
N ILE A 119 -10.10 -5.71 19.34
CA ILE A 119 -10.62 -7.07 19.62
C ILE A 119 -11.94 -7.04 20.39
#